data_4913bf1ae09d260230b1ff5478f8553f
#
_entry.id   4913bf1ae09d260230b1ff5478f8553f
#
_cell.length_a   1.000
_cell.length_b   1.000
_cell.length_c   1.000
_cell.angle_alpha   90.00
_cell.angle_beta   90.00
_cell.angle_gamma   90.00
#
_symmetry.space_group_name_H-M   'P 1'
#
loop_
_entity.id
_entity.type
_entity.pdbx_description
1 polymer ?
#
loop_
_entity_poly.entity_id
_entity_poly.type
_entity_poly.pdbx_seq_one_letter_code
_entity_poly.pdbx_strand_id
1 'polypeptide(L)'
;MRSARHSTTLHRLTRTWLFAVLLMLPGISWAMEFKIYYQPDLKLKMVIGKGKILSGDAEKFLAAAKLADRDREGLVPLVLDSPGGNVEAAFRVVDAMDQVRVYTIVPDDARCASACASILFASGERRSVMGTGQLGFHSCYRRAGSTYAEDSLCNEIIAANAMQRGVSHAGINRFVKQYGAADMAWVGRNIACTLLHGLCRPGLLETQPASKSALTQSFNCSELISAQAQLVCGDAELASIDKTMAEVFNQKLKVSNNKGRLRAEQRAWLRNSRNACGDKACLLKSYQLRVAELKRRD
;
A
#
# COMPACT_ATOMS: atom_id res chain seq x y z
N MET A 1 56.55 -53.43 -60.56
CA MET A 1 56.87 -53.47 -59.22
C MET A 1 56.98 -52.02 -58.68
N ARG A 2 55.95 -51.31 -58.42
CA ARG A 2 55.95 -50.00 -57.78
C ARG A 2 54.71 -49.91 -56.87
N SER A 3 54.98 -49.84 -55.57
CA SER A 3 54.01 -49.68 -54.51
C SER A 3 53.41 -48.27 -54.56
N ALA A 4 52.12 -48.15 -54.67
CA ALA A 4 51.43 -46.86 -54.50
C ALA A 4 50.98 -46.71 -53.04
N ARG A 5 51.48 -45.70 -52.37
CA ARG A 5 51.01 -45.29 -51.02
C ARG A 5 49.80 -44.40 -51.18
N HIS A 6 48.68 -44.82 -50.67
CA HIS A 6 47.53 -43.96 -50.44
C HIS A 6 47.71 -43.16 -49.15
N SER A 7 47.78 -41.86 -49.28
CA SER A 7 47.77 -40.90 -48.15
C SER A 7 46.28 -40.58 -47.83
N THR A 8 45.82 -41.03 -46.68
CA THR A 8 44.51 -40.66 -46.17
C THR A 8 44.66 -39.41 -45.30
N THR A 9 44.20 -38.32 -45.84
CA THR A 9 44.09 -37.02 -45.14
C THR A 9 42.92 -37.07 -44.16
N LEU A 10 43.22 -37.11 -42.88
CA LEU A 10 42.21 -36.99 -41.83
C LEU A 10 41.78 -35.54 -41.72
N HIS A 11 40.58 -35.24 -42.18
CA HIS A 11 39.93 -33.97 -41.87
C HIS A 11 39.45 -33.99 -40.41
N ARG A 12 40.19 -33.29 -39.54
CA ARG A 12 39.74 -32.99 -38.20
C ARG A 12 38.63 -31.95 -38.30
N LEU A 13 37.38 -32.38 -38.17
CA LEU A 13 36.24 -31.50 -37.89
C LEU A 13 36.37 -31.01 -36.45
N THR A 14 36.88 -29.79 -36.30
CA THR A 14 36.79 -29.02 -35.06
C THR A 14 35.34 -28.61 -34.88
N ARG A 15 34.64 -29.38 -34.05
CA ARG A 15 33.27 -29.11 -33.61
C ARG A 15 33.36 -27.98 -32.56
N THR A 16 33.28 -26.75 -33.02
CA THR A 16 33.14 -25.55 -32.19
C THR A 16 31.81 -25.64 -31.42
N TRP A 17 31.91 -25.99 -30.16
CA TRP A 17 30.82 -25.86 -29.21
C TRP A 17 30.59 -24.35 -28.97
N LEU A 18 29.62 -23.79 -29.65
CA LEU A 18 29.02 -22.51 -29.27
C LEU A 18 28.28 -22.75 -27.95
N PHE A 19 28.96 -22.48 -26.84
CA PHE A 19 28.30 -22.27 -25.57
C PHE A 19 27.43 -21.02 -25.73
N ALA A 20 26.13 -21.23 -25.98
CA ALA A 20 25.14 -20.21 -25.80
C ALA A 20 25.13 -19.86 -24.30
N VAL A 21 25.90 -18.86 -23.91
CA VAL A 21 25.77 -18.21 -22.62
C VAL A 21 24.39 -17.55 -22.65
N LEU A 22 23.40 -18.29 -22.13
CA LEU A 22 22.10 -17.74 -21.81
C LEU A 22 22.34 -16.73 -20.68
N LEU A 23 22.58 -15.46 -21.05
CA LEU A 23 22.58 -14.36 -20.14
C LEU A 23 21.21 -14.38 -19.44
N MET A 24 21.17 -14.90 -18.23
CA MET A 24 20.08 -14.65 -17.29
C MET A 24 20.08 -13.16 -17.03
N LEU A 25 19.38 -12.42 -17.86
CA LEU A 25 19.06 -11.03 -17.60
C LEU A 25 18.34 -11.01 -16.25
N PRO A 26 18.86 -10.29 -15.25
CA PRO A 26 18.15 -10.10 -14.00
C PRO A 26 16.76 -9.61 -14.38
N GLY A 27 15.73 -10.27 -13.87
CA GLY A 27 14.35 -9.95 -14.24
C GLY A 27 14.13 -8.47 -14.15
N ILE A 28 13.97 -7.82 -15.28
CA ILE A 28 13.67 -6.39 -15.37
C ILE A 28 12.35 -6.22 -14.66
N SER A 29 12.40 -5.76 -13.41
CA SER A 29 11.19 -5.44 -12.64
C SER A 29 10.59 -4.19 -13.28
N TRP A 30 9.64 -4.40 -14.16
CA TRP A 30 8.95 -3.33 -14.86
C TRP A 30 8.19 -2.48 -13.83
N ALA A 31 8.34 -1.15 -13.95
CA ALA A 31 7.52 -0.19 -13.21
C ALA A 31 6.04 -0.50 -13.43
N MET A 32 5.18 -0.07 -12.50
CA MET A 32 3.75 -0.27 -12.66
C MET A 32 3.27 0.39 -13.96
N GLU A 33 2.61 -0.38 -14.78
CA GLU A 33 1.99 0.06 -16.02
C GLU A 33 0.51 0.29 -15.77
N PHE A 34 0.01 1.45 -16.20
CA PHE A 34 -1.42 1.76 -16.14
C PHE A 34 -2.00 1.76 -17.55
N LYS A 35 -2.91 0.82 -17.82
CA LYS A 35 -3.59 0.66 -19.11
C LYS A 35 -5.08 0.85 -18.94
N ILE A 36 -5.72 1.32 -20.01
CA ILE A 36 -7.18 1.34 -20.10
C ILE A 36 -7.66 0.03 -20.66
N TYR A 37 -8.60 -0.59 -19.99
CA TYR A 37 -9.29 -1.79 -20.41
C TYR A 37 -10.79 -1.53 -20.49
N TYR A 38 -11.40 -1.86 -21.61
CA TYR A 38 -12.85 -1.79 -21.76
C TYR A 38 -13.46 -3.14 -21.34
N GLN A 39 -14.31 -3.11 -20.31
CA GLN A 39 -15.05 -4.29 -19.83
C GLN A 39 -16.42 -4.35 -20.56
N PRO A 40 -16.65 -5.28 -21.49
CA PRO A 40 -17.84 -5.29 -22.33
C PRO A 40 -19.14 -5.47 -21.54
N ASP A 41 -19.14 -6.37 -20.53
CA ASP A 41 -20.33 -6.69 -19.72
C ASP A 41 -20.80 -5.49 -18.88
N LEU A 42 -19.86 -4.67 -18.43
CA LEU A 42 -20.14 -3.47 -17.65
C LEU A 42 -20.26 -2.21 -18.53
N LYS A 43 -19.88 -2.30 -19.81
CA LYS A 43 -19.74 -1.17 -20.74
C LYS A 43 -18.92 -0.04 -20.14
N LEU A 44 -17.79 -0.38 -19.50
CA LEU A 44 -17.02 0.55 -18.68
C LEU A 44 -15.52 0.43 -18.99
N LYS A 45 -14.86 1.58 -19.19
CA LYS A 45 -13.39 1.66 -19.28
C LYS A 45 -12.80 1.74 -17.88
N MET A 46 -11.91 0.80 -17.56
CA MET A 46 -11.27 0.70 -16.25
C MET A 46 -9.77 0.92 -16.39
N VAL A 47 -9.11 1.37 -15.32
CA VAL A 47 -7.65 1.40 -15.22
C VAL A 47 -7.15 0.06 -14.72
N ILE A 48 -6.21 -0.55 -15.44
CA ILE A 48 -5.45 -1.71 -14.93
C ILE A 48 -4.08 -1.23 -14.52
N GLY A 49 -3.72 -1.43 -13.24
CA GLY A 49 -2.39 -1.19 -12.69
C GLY A 49 -1.67 -2.52 -12.48
N LYS A 50 -0.65 -2.81 -13.31
CA LYS A 50 0.12 -4.05 -13.24
C LYS A 50 1.61 -3.79 -13.12
N GLY A 51 2.30 -4.53 -12.24
CA GLY A 51 3.75 -4.44 -12.04
C GLY A 51 4.15 -3.81 -10.71
N LYS A 52 5.45 -3.54 -10.56
CA LYS A 52 6.04 -3.05 -9.31
C LYS A 52 5.83 -1.54 -9.13
N ILE A 53 5.42 -1.13 -7.94
CA ILE A 53 5.21 0.29 -7.59
C ILE A 53 6.55 1.01 -7.49
N LEU A 54 6.74 2.03 -8.34
CA LEU A 54 7.96 2.84 -8.42
C LEU A 54 7.63 4.35 -8.48
N SER A 55 8.65 5.18 -8.33
CA SER A 55 8.51 6.63 -8.50
C SER A 55 7.99 6.96 -9.91
N GLY A 56 7.10 7.98 -10.00
CA GLY A 56 6.47 8.40 -11.26
C GLY A 56 5.15 7.67 -11.58
N ASP A 57 4.74 6.69 -10.76
CA ASP A 57 3.51 5.95 -11.01
C ASP A 57 2.24 6.76 -10.69
N ALA A 58 2.34 7.77 -9.84
CA ALA A 58 1.22 8.66 -9.54
C ALA A 58 0.77 9.45 -10.77
N GLU A 59 1.70 10.00 -11.52
CA GLU A 59 1.47 10.76 -12.75
C GLU A 59 0.89 9.88 -13.85
N LYS A 60 1.42 8.65 -14.00
CA LYS A 60 0.91 7.66 -14.95
C LYS A 60 -0.52 7.23 -14.60
N PHE A 61 -0.79 7.01 -13.31
CA PHE A 61 -2.14 6.71 -12.85
C PHE A 61 -3.11 7.84 -13.16
N LEU A 62 -2.76 9.09 -12.86
CA LEU A 62 -3.62 10.24 -13.16
C LEU A 62 -3.89 10.39 -14.66
N ALA A 63 -2.88 10.16 -15.49
CA ALA A 63 -3.06 10.18 -16.94
C ALA A 63 -4.05 9.10 -17.42
N ALA A 64 -3.93 7.88 -16.90
CA ALA A 64 -4.87 6.79 -17.21
C ALA A 64 -6.27 7.06 -16.64
N ALA A 65 -6.39 7.57 -15.40
CA ALA A 65 -7.66 7.85 -14.76
C ALA A 65 -8.51 8.89 -15.51
N LYS A 66 -7.88 9.82 -16.23
CA LYS A 66 -8.59 10.79 -17.10
C LYS A 66 -9.27 10.12 -18.31
N LEU A 67 -8.81 8.95 -18.72
CA LEU A 67 -9.32 8.20 -19.88
C LEU A 67 -10.32 7.11 -19.47
N ALA A 68 -10.41 6.82 -18.18
CA ALA A 68 -11.31 5.81 -17.63
C ALA A 68 -12.71 6.40 -17.41
N ASP A 69 -13.70 5.53 -17.43
CA ASP A 69 -15.06 5.90 -17.08
C ASP A 69 -15.24 5.88 -15.55
N ARG A 70 -16.32 6.49 -15.08
CA ARG A 70 -16.74 6.40 -13.68
C ARG A 70 -17.90 5.42 -13.57
N ASP A 71 -17.89 4.63 -12.51
CA ASP A 71 -19.02 3.76 -12.20
C ASP A 71 -20.25 4.56 -11.72
N ARG A 72 -21.32 3.85 -11.36
CA ARG A 72 -22.58 4.45 -10.89
C ARG A 72 -22.43 5.29 -9.62
N GLU A 73 -21.37 5.06 -8.84
CA GLU A 73 -21.05 5.80 -7.61
C GLU A 73 -20.06 6.95 -7.89
N GLY A 74 -19.69 7.17 -9.14
CA GLY A 74 -18.75 8.20 -9.56
C GLY A 74 -17.29 7.84 -9.27
N LEU A 75 -16.96 6.56 -9.07
CA LEU A 75 -15.63 6.08 -8.78
C LEU A 75 -14.93 5.61 -10.06
N VAL A 76 -13.62 5.88 -10.16
CA VAL A 76 -12.76 5.30 -11.20
C VAL A 76 -12.38 3.88 -10.80
N PRO A 77 -12.74 2.84 -11.57
CA PRO A 77 -12.33 1.48 -11.26
C PRO A 77 -10.84 1.29 -11.54
N LEU A 78 -10.09 0.88 -10.52
CA LEU A 78 -8.67 0.55 -10.58
C LEU A 78 -8.47 -0.94 -10.28
N VAL A 79 -8.15 -1.70 -11.29
CA VAL A 79 -7.82 -3.13 -11.19
C VAL A 79 -6.34 -3.28 -10.87
N LEU A 80 -6.01 -4.06 -9.85
CA LEU A 80 -4.66 -4.20 -9.31
C LEU A 80 -4.13 -5.63 -9.47
N ASP A 81 -2.93 -5.74 -10.06
CA ASP A 81 -2.11 -6.97 -10.11
C ASP A 81 -0.64 -6.59 -9.91
N SER A 82 -0.18 -6.56 -8.65
CA SER A 82 1.10 -5.97 -8.30
C SER A 82 1.78 -6.67 -7.12
N PRO A 83 3.08 -6.93 -7.19
CA PRO A 83 3.86 -7.45 -6.06
C PRO A 83 4.11 -6.38 -4.97
N GLY A 84 3.61 -5.17 -5.14
CA GLY A 84 3.94 -4.04 -4.29
C GLY A 84 5.17 -3.28 -4.78
N GLY A 85 5.90 -2.65 -3.88
CA GLY A 85 7.08 -1.88 -4.23
C GLY A 85 7.41 -0.78 -3.24
N ASN A 86 7.84 0.37 -3.75
CA ASN A 86 8.25 1.50 -2.92
C ASN A 86 7.06 2.10 -2.17
N VAL A 87 7.18 2.19 -0.85
CA VAL A 87 6.12 2.68 0.05
C VAL A 87 5.80 4.15 -0.20
N GLU A 88 6.82 4.98 -0.37
CA GLU A 88 6.64 6.42 -0.64
C GLU A 88 5.94 6.64 -1.99
N ALA A 89 6.35 5.90 -3.02
CA ALA A 89 5.68 5.94 -4.31
C ALA A 89 4.22 5.49 -4.22
N ALA A 90 3.93 4.44 -3.43
CA ALA A 90 2.57 3.99 -3.19
C ALA A 90 1.70 5.07 -2.55
N PHE A 91 2.23 5.81 -1.57
CA PHE A 91 1.50 6.94 -0.96
C PHE A 91 1.27 8.10 -1.95
N ARG A 92 2.21 8.36 -2.86
CA ARG A 92 1.97 9.34 -3.94
C ARG A 92 0.85 8.90 -4.88
N VAL A 93 0.78 7.61 -5.22
CA VAL A 93 -0.36 7.07 -5.99
C VAL A 93 -1.65 7.23 -5.20
N VAL A 94 -1.65 6.99 -3.89
CA VAL A 94 -2.83 7.23 -3.03
C VAL A 94 -3.27 8.69 -3.04
N ASP A 95 -2.34 9.64 -2.98
CA ASP A 95 -2.66 11.07 -3.09
C ASP A 95 -3.31 11.40 -4.45
N ALA A 96 -2.88 10.72 -5.52
CA ALA A 96 -3.50 10.82 -6.84
C ALA A 96 -4.88 10.13 -6.88
N MET A 97 -5.05 8.98 -6.22
CA MET A 97 -6.35 8.29 -6.10
C MET A 97 -7.39 9.15 -5.37
N ASP A 98 -6.97 9.89 -4.34
CA ASP A 98 -7.85 10.79 -3.59
C ASP A 98 -8.40 11.95 -4.44
N GLN A 99 -7.67 12.37 -5.49
CA GLN A 99 -8.12 13.42 -6.39
C GLN A 99 -9.26 12.96 -7.31
N VAL A 100 -9.29 11.67 -7.65
CA VAL A 100 -10.23 11.14 -8.65
C VAL A 100 -11.29 10.21 -8.09
N ARG A 101 -11.21 9.83 -6.82
CA ARG A 101 -12.07 8.85 -6.12
C ARG A 101 -12.05 7.48 -6.80
N VAL A 102 -11.58 6.47 -6.10
CA VAL A 102 -11.21 5.18 -6.73
C VAL A 102 -11.94 4.00 -6.09
N TYR A 103 -12.40 3.09 -6.94
CA TYR A 103 -12.78 1.74 -6.58
C TYR A 103 -11.64 0.78 -6.91
N THR A 104 -10.98 0.20 -5.89
CA THR A 104 -9.89 -0.76 -6.09
C THR A 104 -10.41 -2.19 -6.16
N ILE A 105 -9.92 -2.93 -7.14
CA ILE A 105 -10.38 -4.29 -7.47
C ILE A 105 -9.15 -5.19 -7.63
N VAL A 106 -9.14 -6.32 -6.94
CA VAL A 106 -8.21 -7.42 -7.23
C VAL A 106 -9.02 -8.52 -7.91
N PRO A 107 -8.85 -8.74 -9.23
CA PRO A 107 -9.66 -9.68 -9.99
C PRO A 107 -9.23 -11.13 -9.74
N ASP A 108 -9.92 -12.07 -10.40
CA ASP A 108 -9.53 -13.47 -10.43
C ASP A 108 -8.08 -13.63 -10.90
N ASP A 109 -7.38 -14.58 -10.30
CA ASP A 109 -5.99 -14.95 -10.58
C ASP A 109 -4.95 -13.83 -10.41
N ALA A 110 -5.37 -12.64 -9.95
CA ALA A 110 -4.46 -11.54 -9.66
C ALA A 110 -3.99 -11.54 -8.20
N ARG A 111 -2.84 -10.92 -8.00
CA ARG A 111 -2.23 -10.76 -6.68
C ARG A 111 -1.88 -9.30 -6.43
N CYS A 112 -2.33 -8.80 -5.30
CA CYS A 112 -1.95 -7.47 -4.81
C CYS A 112 -1.22 -7.67 -3.48
N ALA A 113 0.10 -7.46 -3.47
CA ALA A 113 0.96 -7.80 -2.34
C ALA A 113 1.69 -6.58 -1.78
N SER A 114 2.08 -6.65 -0.50
CA SER A 114 2.91 -5.63 0.15
C SER A 114 2.26 -4.24 0.04
N ALA A 115 2.99 -3.22 -0.42
CA ALA A 115 2.47 -1.86 -0.61
C ALA A 115 1.23 -1.80 -1.54
N CYS A 116 1.04 -2.76 -2.46
CA CYS A 116 -0.20 -2.87 -3.23
C CYS A 116 -1.40 -3.16 -2.32
N ALA A 117 -1.30 -4.18 -1.45
CA ALA A 117 -2.41 -4.59 -0.59
C ALA A 117 -2.66 -3.61 0.56
N SER A 118 -1.59 -3.27 1.29
CA SER A 118 -1.68 -2.49 2.52
C SER A 118 -1.85 -0.98 2.28
N ILE A 119 -1.47 -0.49 1.09
CA ILE A 119 -1.55 0.93 0.77
C ILE A 119 -2.53 1.19 -0.36
N LEU A 120 -2.31 0.70 -1.60
CA LEU A 120 -3.17 1.05 -2.74
C LEU A 120 -4.57 0.45 -2.58
N PHE A 121 -4.67 -0.87 -2.40
CA PHE A 121 -5.97 -1.53 -2.26
C PHE A 121 -6.74 -0.99 -1.06
N ALA A 122 -6.09 -0.90 0.10
CA ALA A 122 -6.70 -0.37 1.32
C ALA A 122 -7.16 1.09 1.21
N SER A 123 -6.65 1.84 0.22
CA SER A 123 -6.99 3.25 0.02
C SER A 123 -8.14 3.51 -0.93
N GLY A 124 -8.68 2.50 -1.60
CA GLY A 124 -9.90 2.65 -2.39
C GLY A 124 -11.09 3.06 -1.53
N GLU A 125 -11.97 3.93 -2.05
CA GLU A 125 -13.23 4.26 -1.39
C GLU A 125 -14.16 3.05 -1.36
N ARG A 126 -14.14 2.26 -2.41
CA ARG A 126 -14.73 0.93 -2.50
C ARG A 126 -13.62 -0.07 -2.79
N ARG A 127 -13.74 -1.28 -2.27
CA ARG A 127 -12.69 -2.32 -2.36
C ARG A 127 -13.31 -3.70 -2.54
N SER A 128 -12.84 -4.44 -3.54
CA SER A 128 -13.30 -5.81 -3.79
C SER A 128 -12.15 -6.74 -4.15
N VAL A 129 -12.18 -7.94 -3.61
CA VAL A 129 -11.38 -9.07 -4.06
C VAL A 129 -12.33 -10.04 -4.73
N MET A 130 -12.07 -10.40 -5.98
CA MET A 130 -12.94 -11.27 -6.78
C MET A 130 -12.40 -12.70 -6.79
N GLY A 131 -13.29 -13.67 -6.88
CA GLY A 131 -13.01 -15.09 -7.05
C GLY A 131 -11.75 -15.60 -6.34
N THR A 132 -10.72 -15.93 -7.12
CA THR A 132 -9.42 -16.45 -6.67
C THR A 132 -8.38 -15.37 -6.38
N GLY A 133 -8.73 -14.09 -6.54
CA GLY A 133 -7.84 -12.96 -6.24
C GLY A 133 -7.30 -13.00 -4.80
N GLN A 134 -6.08 -12.54 -4.61
CA GLN A 134 -5.38 -12.61 -3.32
C GLN A 134 -4.75 -11.28 -2.91
N LEU A 135 -4.81 -10.98 -1.63
CA LEU A 135 -4.04 -9.92 -0.98
C LEU A 135 -2.88 -10.53 -0.20
N GLY A 136 -1.69 -9.94 -0.32
CA GLY A 136 -0.50 -10.39 0.40
C GLY A 136 -0.01 -9.32 1.37
N PHE A 137 0.15 -9.69 2.64
CA PHE A 137 0.59 -8.79 3.70
C PHE A 137 1.90 -9.27 4.31
N HIS A 138 2.80 -8.34 4.55
CA HIS A 138 4.01 -8.50 5.36
C HIS A 138 4.41 -7.15 5.95
N SER A 139 5.27 -7.17 6.99
CA SER A 139 5.78 -5.95 7.59
C SER A 139 6.69 -5.16 6.65
N CYS A 140 6.70 -3.85 6.82
CA CYS A 140 7.69 -2.99 6.22
C CYS A 140 9.10 -3.38 6.69
N TYR A 141 10.07 -3.23 5.80
CA TYR A 141 11.46 -3.46 6.13
C TYR A 141 12.39 -2.44 5.47
N ARG A 142 13.53 -2.22 6.09
CA ARG A 142 14.65 -1.50 5.50
C ARG A 142 15.77 -2.48 5.19
N ARG A 143 16.43 -2.25 4.08
CA ARG A 143 17.65 -2.98 3.76
C ARG A 143 18.83 -2.33 4.50
N ALA A 144 19.53 -3.11 5.31
CA ALA A 144 20.73 -2.72 6.04
C ALA A 144 21.88 -3.64 5.58
N GLY A 145 22.61 -3.24 4.57
CA GLY A 145 23.65 -4.09 3.94
C GLY A 145 23.03 -5.35 3.31
N SER A 146 23.42 -6.53 3.81
CA SER A 146 22.90 -7.84 3.38
C SER A 146 21.68 -8.29 4.16
N THR A 147 21.27 -7.58 5.22
CA THR A 147 20.16 -7.93 6.10
C THR A 147 18.95 -7.03 5.89
N TYR A 148 17.81 -7.50 6.34
CA TYR A 148 16.57 -6.71 6.39
C TYR A 148 16.17 -6.53 7.84
N ALA A 149 15.85 -5.29 8.21
CA ALA A 149 15.31 -4.94 9.52
C ALA A 149 13.87 -4.48 9.35
N GLU A 150 12.99 -4.87 10.28
CA GLU A 150 11.61 -4.40 10.30
C GLU A 150 11.58 -2.88 10.51
N ASP A 151 10.70 -2.20 9.76
CA ASP A 151 10.44 -0.77 9.91
C ASP A 151 9.09 -0.57 10.60
N SER A 152 9.11 -0.54 11.92
CA SER A 152 7.91 -0.36 12.74
C SER A 152 7.20 0.97 12.47
N LEU A 153 7.95 2.03 12.17
CA LEU A 153 7.37 3.33 11.80
C LEU A 153 6.62 3.26 10.47
N CYS A 154 7.19 2.58 9.49
CA CYS A 154 6.50 2.34 8.21
C CYS A 154 5.21 1.56 8.43
N ASN A 155 5.24 0.51 9.25
CA ASN A 155 4.05 -0.29 9.60
C ASN A 155 2.95 0.56 10.25
N GLU A 156 3.32 1.47 11.16
CA GLU A 156 2.38 2.37 11.82
C GLU A 156 1.73 3.36 10.83
N ILE A 157 2.52 3.92 9.91
CA ILE A 157 2.02 4.84 8.89
C ILE A 157 1.04 4.15 7.95
N ILE A 158 1.34 2.91 7.53
CA ILE A 158 0.44 2.10 6.70
C ILE A 158 -0.86 1.81 7.45
N ALA A 159 -0.77 1.38 8.69
CA ALA A 159 -1.93 1.09 9.51
C ALA A 159 -2.81 2.34 9.70
N ALA A 160 -2.21 3.49 10.02
CA ALA A 160 -2.93 4.75 10.18
C ALA A 160 -3.64 5.18 8.89
N ASN A 161 -3.00 5.03 7.72
CA ASN A 161 -3.64 5.33 6.44
C ASN A 161 -4.86 4.41 6.20
N ALA A 162 -4.73 3.12 6.45
CA ALA A 162 -5.81 2.17 6.26
C ALA A 162 -6.99 2.42 7.22
N MET A 163 -6.72 2.75 8.48
CA MET A 163 -7.75 3.12 9.46
C MET A 163 -8.55 4.34 9.03
N GLN A 164 -7.89 5.38 8.55
CA GLN A 164 -8.57 6.58 8.05
C GLN A 164 -9.53 6.28 6.89
N ARG A 165 -9.39 5.11 6.28
CA ARG A 165 -10.22 4.62 5.17
C ARG A 165 -11.20 3.52 5.61
N GLY A 166 -11.38 3.36 6.92
CA GLY A 166 -12.33 2.42 7.51
C GLY A 166 -11.86 0.98 7.52
N VAL A 167 -10.56 0.71 7.34
CA VAL A 167 -9.97 -0.62 7.58
C VAL A 167 -9.64 -0.74 9.07
N SER A 168 -9.91 -1.89 9.67
CA SER A 168 -9.54 -2.15 11.06
C SER A 168 -8.03 -2.14 11.24
N HIS A 169 -7.55 -1.34 12.18
CA HIS A 169 -6.14 -1.30 12.58
C HIS A 169 -5.66 -2.70 13.02
N ALA A 170 -6.46 -3.39 13.81
CA ALA A 170 -6.17 -4.75 14.28
C ALA A 170 -5.96 -5.73 13.12
N GLY A 171 -6.80 -5.66 12.10
CA GLY A 171 -6.69 -6.50 10.91
C GLY A 171 -5.37 -6.29 10.16
N ILE A 172 -5.01 -5.04 9.89
CA ILE A 172 -3.77 -4.70 9.16
C ILE A 172 -2.53 -5.05 10.01
N ASN A 173 -2.46 -4.61 11.26
CA ASN A 173 -1.30 -4.86 12.11
C ASN A 173 -1.06 -6.35 12.42
N ARG A 174 -2.12 -7.14 12.52
CA ARG A 174 -1.98 -8.57 12.77
C ARG A 174 -1.10 -9.24 11.72
N PHE A 175 -1.32 -8.95 10.44
CA PHE A 175 -0.53 -9.53 9.35
C PHE A 175 0.87 -8.91 9.27
N VAL A 176 0.96 -7.60 9.41
CA VAL A 176 2.23 -6.88 9.35
C VAL A 176 3.19 -7.29 10.48
N LYS A 177 2.69 -7.49 11.72
CA LYS A 177 3.52 -7.92 12.84
C LYS A 177 3.87 -9.40 12.84
N GLN A 178 2.97 -10.25 12.34
CA GLN A 178 3.09 -11.70 12.45
C GLN A 178 4.07 -12.28 11.42
N TYR A 179 4.15 -11.65 10.25
CA TYR A 179 4.93 -12.15 9.12
C TYR A 179 6.02 -11.13 8.78
N GLY A 180 7.19 -11.22 9.32
CA GLY A 180 8.31 -10.31 9.06
C GLY A 180 8.56 -10.01 7.57
N ALA A 181 9.67 -9.34 7.28
CA ALA A 181 9.98 -8.89 5.92
C ALA A 181 10.11 -10.02 4.87
N ALA A 182 10.43 -11.24 5.30
CA ALA A 182 10.67 -12.39 4.42
C ALA A 182 9.39 -13.19 4.11
N ASP A 183 8.37 -13.11 4.96
CA ASP A 183 7.18 -13.94 4.87
C ASP A 183 5.97 -13.14 4.40
N MET A 184 5.11 -13.76 3.59
CA MET A 184 3.91 -13.15 3.04
C MET A 184 2.67 -13.90 3.51
N ALA A 185 1.77 -13.22 4.20
CA ALA A 185 0.44 -13.74 4.53
C ALA A 185 -0.51 -13.50 3.36
N TRP A 186 -0.87 -14.55 2.65
CA TRP A 186 -1.84 -14.50 1.57
C TRP A 186 -3.25 -14.70 2.10
N VAL A 187 -4.16 -13.81 1.73
CA VAL A 187 -5.58 -13.89 2.07
C VAL A 187 -6.42 -13.77 0.80
N GLY A 188 -7.31 -14.72 0.62
CA GLY A 188 -8.33 -14.68 -0.44
C GLY A 188 -9.57 -13.89 0.00
N ARG A 189 -10.52 -13.77 -0.91
CA ARG A 189 -11.78 -13.03 -0.75
C ARG A 189 -12.48 -13.28 0.59
N ASN A 190 -12.68 -14.54 0.96
CA ASN A 190 -13.46 -14.87 2.18
C ASN A 190 -12.81 -14.31 3.44
N ILE A 191 -11.48 -14.44 3.58
CA ILE A 191 -10.76 -13.89 4.73
C ILE A 191 -10.74 -12.36 4.65
N ALA A 192 -10.40 -11.79 3.52
CA ALA A 192 -10.30 -10.36 3.32
C ALA A 192 -11.63 -9.63 3.58
N CYS A 193 -12.74 -10.19 3.08
CA CYS A 193 -14.04 -9.54 3.11
C CYS A 193 -14.87 -9.87 4.35
N THR A 194 -14.61 -11.01 5.01
CA THR A 194 -15.40 -11.46 6.17
C THR A 194 -14.67 -11.28 7.49
N LEU A 195 -13.37 -11.65 7.56
CA LEU A 195 -12.63 -11.67 8.82
C LEU A 195 -11.80 -10.41 9.04
N LEU A 196 -11.34 -9.74 7.98
CA LEU A 196 -10.58 -8.49 8.08
C LEU A 196 -11.53 -7.31 7.95
N HIS A 197 -12.16 -6.94 9.04
CA HIS A 197 -13.19 -5.92 9.11
C HIS A 197 -12.81 -4.64 8.35
N GLY A 198 -13.65 -4.22 7.40
CA GLY A 198 -13.44 -3.02 6.60
C GLY A 198 -12.43 -3.16 5.47
N LEU A 199 -11.75 -4.29 5.32
CA LEU A 199 -10.79 -4.47 4.21
C LEU A 199 -11.51 -4.59 2.86
N CYS A 200 -12.62 -5.32 2.77
CA CYS A 200 -13.56 -5.19 1.67
C CYS A 200 -14.65 -4.19 2.05
N ARG A 201 -14.83 -3.19 1.23
CA ARG A 201 -15.81 -2.14 1.49
C ARG A 201 -16.77 -2.01 0.31
N PRO A 202 -18.02 -2.46 0.44
CA PRO A 202 -19.00 -2.53 -0.65
C PRO A 202 -19.70 -1.21 -0.99
N GLY A 203 -19.14 -0.07 -0.67
CA GLY A 203 -19.70 1.24 -1.01
C GLY A 203 -19.53 2.26 0.09
N LEU A 204 -19.56 3.53 -0.26
CA LEU A 204 -19.67 4.63 0.68
C LEU A 204 -21.04 4.57 1.35
N LEU A 205 -21.08 4.69 2.64
CA LEU A 205 -22.28 4.99 3.40
C LEU A 205 -23.05 3.79 4.00
N GLU A 206 -22.37 2.96 4.77
CA GLU A 206 -22.96 2.70 6.06
C GLU A 206 -21.97 3.20 7.09
N THR A 207 -22.25 4.37 7.61
CA THR A 207 -21.72 4.80 8.90
C THR A 207 -22.20 3.77 9.92
N GLN A 208 -21.41 2.70 10.10
CA GLN A 208 -21.60 1.92 11.32
C GLN A 208 -21.41 2.87 12.49
N PRO A 209 -22.38 2.98 13.40
CA PRO A 209 -22.19 3.71 14.62
C PRO A 209 -20.94 3.12 15.27
N ALA A 210 -19.94 3.97 15.51
CA ALA A 210 -18.77 3.59 16.27
C ALA A 210 -19.26 2.90 17.52
N SER A 211 -18.98 1.60 17.66
CA SER A 211 -19.21 0.87 18.89
C SER A 211 -18.55 1.68 19.99
N LYS A 212 -19.35 2.12 20.94
CA LYS A 212 -18.89 2.84 22.13
C LYS A 212 -18.08 1.88 22.99
N SER A 213 -16.85 1.62 22.59
CA SER A 213 -15.85 1.03 23.46
C SER A 213 -14.93 2.15 23.91
N ALA A 214 -14.85 2.31 25.20
CA ALA A 214 -14.15 3.38 25.89
C ALA A 214 -12.63 3.32 25.60
N LEU A 215 -12.20 3.94 24.51
CA LEU A 215 -10.78 4.18 24.24
C LEU A 215 -10.57 5.68 24.18
N THR A 216 -9.71 6.16 25.04
CA THR A 216 -9.40 7.59 25.19
C THR A 216 -8.44 8.10 24.10
N GLN A 217 -7.80 7.24 23.34
CA GLN A 217 -6.85 7.56 22.27
C GLN A 217 -7.37 7.15 20.88
N SER A 218 -6.70 7.60 19.81
CA SER A 218 -7.12 7.38 18.42
C SER A 218 -6.79 5.98 17.86
N PHE A 219 -6.04 5.15 18.59
CA PHE A 219 -5.58 3.81 18.20
C PHE A 219 -5.59 2.81 19.35
N ASN A 220 -5.47 1.51 19.04
CA ASN A 220 -5.52 0.44 20.04
C ASN A 220 -4.15 0.23 20.71
N CYS A 221 -4.09 0.47 22.01
CA CYS A 221 -2.88 0.35 22.81
C CYS A 221 -2.38 -1.07 23.05
N SER A 222 -3.18 -2.08 22.86
CA SER A 222 -2.74 -3.48 23.01
C SER A 222 -1.83 -3.98 21.88
N GLU A 223 -1.68 -3.19 20.83
CA GLU A 223 -0.98 -3.56 19.59
C GLU A 223 0.15 -2.60 19.23
N LEU A 224 0.87 -2.09 20.23
CA LEU A 224 1.86 -1.02 20.07
C LEU A 224 3.11 -1.44 19.32
N ILE A 225 3.49 -0.62 18.34
CA ILE A 225 4.62 -0.86 17.44
C ILE A 225 5.79 0.09 17.73
N SER A 226 5.53 1.31 18.21
CA SER A 226 6.56 2.33 18.44
C SER A 226 6.65 2.77 19.88
N ALA A 227 7.84 3.26 20.29
CA ALA A 227 8.05 3.86 21.61
C ALA A 227 7.12 5.07 21.84
N GLN A 228 6.85 5.86 20.78
CA GLN A 228 5.95 7.00 20.83
C GLN A 228 4.50 6.59 21.07
N ALA A 229 4.05 5.51 20.42
CA ALA A 229 2.72 4.96 20.66
C ALA A 229 2.59 4.42 22.08
N GLN A 230 3.65 3.79 22.62
CA GLN A 230 3.68 3.34 24.02
C GLN A 230 3.57 4.51 24.99
N LEU A 231 4.28 5.61 24.75
CA LEU A 231 4.15 6.83 25.56
C LEU A 231 2.73 7.40 25.54
N VAL A 232 2.11 7.48 24.35
CA VAL A 232 0.72 7.95 24.21
C VAL A 232 -0.25 7.05 24.97
N CYS A 233 -0.06 5.75 24.92
CA CYS A 233 -0.94 4.80 25.63
C CYS A 233 -0.70 4.73 27.13
N GLY A 234 0.52 5.02 27.58
CA GLY A 234 0.89 5.02 28.99
C GLY A 234 0.55 6.33 29.72
N ASP A 235 0.11 7.37 29.01
CA ASP A 235 -0.09 8.71 29.57
C ASP A 235 -1.45 9.28 29.19
N ALA A 236 -2.29 9.57 30.17
CA ALA A 236 -3.67 10.03 29.96
C ALA A 236 -3.76 11.38 29.22
N GLU A 237 -2.80 12.27 29.41
CA GLU A 237 -2.77 13.58 28.76
C GLU A 237 -2.39 13.42 27.27
N LEU A 238 -1.40 12.57 26.96
CA LEU A 238 -1.04 12.24 25.59
C LEU A 238 -2.17 11.51 24.86
N ALA A 239 -2.84 10.57 25.52
CA ALA A 239 -4.00 9.89 24.97
C ALA A 239 -5.15 10.84 24.64
N SER A 240 -5.41 11.80 25.54
CA SER A 240 -6.47 12.82 25.35
C SER A 240 -6.17 13.74 24.18
N ILE A 241 -4.92 14.23 24.06
CA ILE A 241 -4.57 15.14 22.96
C ILE A 241 -4.48 14.41 21.62
N ASP A 242 -4.07 13.14 21.59
CA ASP A 242 -4.10 12.28 20.41
C ASP A 242 -5.53 12.11 19.88
N LYS A 243 -6.48 11.80 20.78
CA LYS A 243 -7.91 11.75 20.45
C LYS A 243 -8.40 13.06 19.87
N THR A 244 -8.09 14.19 20.52
CA THR A 244 -8.47 15.53 20.06
C THR A 244 -7.93 15.81 18.66
N MET A 245 -6.66 15.49 18.40
CA MET A 245 -6.03 15.65 17.09
C MET A 245 -6.75 14.80 16.02
N ALA A 246 -7.06 13.55 16.33
CA ALA A 246 -7.77 12.67 15.39
C ALA A 246 -9.18 13.17 15.08
N GLU A 247 -9.92 13.66 16.07
CA GLU A 247 -11.26 14.25 15.90
C GLU A 247 -11.22 15.48 14.99
N VAL A 248 -10.30 16.43 15.27
CA VAL A 248 -10.13 17.65 14.47
C VAL A 248 -9.71 17.30 13.04
N PHE A 249 -8.77 16.38 12.87
CA PHE A 249 -8.35 15.90 11.55
C PHE A 249 -9.52 15.31 10.77
N ASN A 250 -10.31 14.44 11.39
CA ASN A 250 -11.46 13.79 10.75
C ASN A 250 -12.57 14.81 10.38
N GLN A 251 -12.80 15.82 11.22
CA GLN A 251 -13.73 16.91 10.92
C GLN A 251 -13.26 17.70 9.69
N LYS A 252 -11.99 18.12 9.66
CA LYS A 252 -11.41 18.84 8.52
C LYS A 252 -11.40 17.97 7.25
N LEU A 253 -11.14 16.68 7.38
CA LEU A 253 -11.16 15.78 6.24
C LEU A 253 -12.55 15.67 5.58
N LYS A 254 -13.64 15.77 6.37
CA LYS A 254 -15.02 15.75 5.85
C LYS A 254 -15.31 16.96 4.96
N VAL A 255 -14.84 18.15 5.35
CA VAL A 255 -15.16 19.42 4.68
C VAL A 255 -14.10 19.88 3.69
N SER A 256 -12.92 19.27 3.69
CA SER A 256 -11.82 19.66 2.82
C SER A 256 -12.10 19.38 1.34
N ASN A 257 -11.85 20.36 0.49
CA ASN A 257 -11.88 20.22 -0.96
C ASN A 257 -10.66 19.44 -1.51
N ASN A 258 -9.59 19.31 -0.72
CA ASN A 258 -8.38 18.56 -1.09
C ASN A 258 -8.00 17.55 0.02
N LYS A 259 -8.79 16.49 0.09
CA LYS A 259 -8.60 15.40 1.07
C LYS A 259 -7.24 14.69 0.91
N GLY A 260 -6.76 14.54 -0.32
CA GLY A 260 -5.47 13.93 -0.62
C GLY A 260 -4.31 14.71 -0.01
N ARG A 261 -4.28 16.02 -0.23
CA ARG A 261 -3.28 16.91 0.37
C ARG A 261 -3.30 16.86 1.89
N LEU A 262 -4.48 16.96 2.50
CA LEU A 262 -4.62 16.91 3.95
C LEU A 262 -4.10 15.60 4.57
N ARG A 263 -4.37 14.47 3.91
CA ARG A 263 -3.82 13.16 4.31
C ARG A 263 -2.31 13.07 4.12
N ALA A 264 -1.77 13.61 3.03
CA ALA A 264 -0.32 13.65 2.80
C ALA A 264 0.40 14.46 3.89
N GLU A 265 -0.16 15.60 4.26
CA GLU A 265 0.36 16.44 5.35
C GLU A 265 0.26 15.74 6.71
N GLN A 266 -0.80 14.98 6.96
CA GLN A 266 -0.93 14.19 8.19
C GLN A 266 0.15 13.10 8.26
N ARG A 267 0.40 12.40 7.15
CA ARG A 267 1.50 11.42 7.09
C ARG A 267 2.87 12.07 7.30
N ALA A 268 3.10 13.24 6.70
CA ALA A 268 4.34 13.99 6.90
C ALA A 268 4.53 14.41 8.35
N TRP A 269 3.47 14.90 9.01
CA TRP A 269 3.50 15.23 10.43
C TRP A 269 3.79 14.01 11.31
N LEU A 270 3.15 12.88 11.05
CA LEU A 270 3.44 11.62 11.77
C LEU A 270 4.91 11.25 11.67
N ARG A 271 5.50 11.28 10.47
CA ARG A 271 6.92 10.92 10.27
C ARG A 271 7.89 11.91 10.89
N ASN A 272 7.69 13.20 10.59
CA ASN A 272 8.72 14.22 10.78
C ASN A 272 8.58 14.98 12.10
N SER A 273 7.44 14.85 12.79
CA SER A 273 7.16 15.59 14.02
C SER A 273 6.80 14.65 15.17
N ARG A 274 5.66 13.94 15.09
CA ARG A 274 5.19 13.09 16.20
C ARG A 274 6.18 11.95 16.49
N ASN A 275 6.62 11.23 15.47
CA ASN A 275 7.48 10.06 15.66
C ASN A 275 8.98 10.39 15.72
N ALA A 276 9.34 11.66 15.53
CA ALA A 276 10.68 12.17 15.85
C ALA A 276 10.87 12.49 17.35
N CYS A 277 9.78 12.50 18.14
CA CYS A 277 9.82 12.78 19.56
C CYS A 277 10.35 11.58 20.37
N GLY A 278 11.26 11.85 21.31
CA GLY A 278 11.77 10.85 22.25
C GLY A 278 11.11 10.88 23.63
N ASP A 279 10.28 11.88 23.94
CA ASP A 279 9.70 12.07 25.28
C ASP A 279 8.29 12.69 25.23
N LYS A 280 7.63 12.72 26.40
CA LYS A 280 6.28 13.26 26.58
C LYS A 280 6.18 14.74 26.21
N ALA A 281 7.14 15.57 26.60
CA ALA A 281 7.06 17.01 26.38
C ALA A 281 7.10 17.36 24.88
N CYS A 282 7.98 16.68 24.14
CA CYS A 282 8.05 16.77 22.67
C CYS A 282 6.73 16.33 22.03
N LEU A 283 6.18 15.19 22.46
CA LEU A 283 4.91 14.67 21.94
C LEU A 283 3.77 15.65 22.17
N LEU A 284 3.60 16.16 23.40
CA LEU A 284 2.56 17.14 23.74
C LEU A 284 2.66 18.38 22.84
N LYS A 285 3.87 18.93 22.68
CA LYS A 285 4.12 20.08 21.82
C LYS A 285 3.77 19.78 20.36
N SER A 286 4.18 18.61 19.85
CA SER A 286 3.90 18.17 18.48
C SER A 286 2.39 18.06 18.22
N TYR A 287 1.63 17.45 19.13
CA TYR A 287 0.17 17.34 19.04
C TYR A 287 -0.51 18.69 19.11
N GLN A 288 -0.12 19.54 20.06
CA GLN A 288 -0.69 20.89 20.24
C GLN A 288 -0.53 21.74 18.97
N LEU A 289 0.67 21.74 18.39
CA LEU A 289 0.94 22.44 17.14
C LEU A 289 0.10 21.89 15.99
N ARG A 290 -0.04 20.57 15.88
CA ARG A 290 -0.85 19.95 14.83
C ARG A 290 -2.32 20.28 14.97
N VAL A 291 -2.88 20.20 16.17
CA VAL A 291 -4.28 20.60 16.46
C VAL A 291 -4.52 22.06 16.09
N ALA A 292 -3.61 22.95 16.49
CA ALA A 292 -3.69 24.37 16.17
C ALA A 292 -3.61 24.63 14.66
N GLU A 293 -2.74 23.91 13.95
CA GLU A 293 -2.62 23.99 12.50
C GLU A 293 -3.90 23.55 11.80
N LEU A 294 -4.45 22.38 12.19
CA LEU A 294 -5.69 21.86 11.63
C LEU A 294 -6.89 22.78 11.86
N LYS A 295 -6.96 23.44 13.04
CA LYS A 295 -8.04 24.39 13.36
C LYS A 295 -7.96 25.70 12.58
N ARG A 296 -6.75 26.16 12.21
CA ARG A 296 -6.56 27.41 11.45
C ARG A 296 -6.86 27.31 9.96
N ARG A 297 -6.95 26.09 9.44
CA ARG A 297 -7.23 25.85 8.01
C ARG A 297 -8.74 25.89 7.79
N ASP A 298 -9.19 26.87 7.06
CA ASP A 298 -10.55 26.98 6.52
C ASP A 298 -10.75 26.10 5.29
#